data_d34620b33158bc7bccec6eaf73d463fa
#
_entry.id   d34620b33158bc7bccec6eaf73d463fa
#
_cell.length_a   1.000
_cell.length_b   1.000
_cell.length_c   1.000
_cell.angle_alpha   90.00
_cell.angle_beta   90.00
_cell.angle_gamma   90.00
#
_symmetry.space_group_name_H-M   'P 1'
#
loop_
_entity.id
_entity.type
_entity.pdbx_description
1 polymer ?
#
loop_
_entity_poly.entity_id
_entity_poly.type
_entity_poly.pdbx_seq_one_letter_code
_entity_poly.pdbx_strand_id
1 'polypeptide(L)'
;FPIVGIDVVAGLKNILNGDYEYYRLELSVKHDFDIAPLGYSDIMLSGGKIFNKVPYPLLKLHEGNATYFYDPYAFSCMNFYEFASDLWGAVFWEHHFRGFFLSKIPLMKRLKWREVATVKALWGTLSNKNNGSLLNTDAIFRFPEGMSSVSKPYVEAGVGIENIFRFIRVDAIWRLTHRGDRSGQDVDNFAINFSLHLNF
;
A
#
# COMPACT_ATOMS: atom_id res chain seq x y z
N PHE A 1 -10.36 19.47 4.15
CA PHE A 1 -9.22 19.71 5.06
C PHE A 1 -8.37 18.44 5.18
N PRO A 2 -7.03 18.57 5.27
CA PRO A 2 -6.19 17.42 5.50
C PRO A 2 -6.48 16.76 6.86
N ILE A 3 -6.50 15.43 6.88
CA ILE A 3 -6.62 14.64 8.10
C ILE A 3 -5.22 14.15 8.46
N VAL A 4 -4.75 14.50 9.66
CA VAL A 4 -3.43 14.08 10.15
C VAL A 4 -3.65 13.05 11.25
N GLY A 5 -3.02 11.89 11.11
CA GLY A 5 -3.00 10.81 12.10
C GLY A 5 -1.61 10.67 12.70
N ILE A 6 -1.55 10.46 14.00
CA ILE A 6 -0.32 10.12 14.74
C ILE A 6 -0.60 8.87 15.55
N ASP A 7 0.19 7.84 15.32
CA ASP A 7 0.12 6.58 16.07
C ASP A 7 1.43 6.36 16.83
N VAL A 8 1.32 6.11 18.13
CA VAL A 8 2.47 5.85 19.01
C VAL A 8 2.23 4.56 19.77
N VAL A 9 3.09 3.59 19.56
CA VAL A 9 3.05 2.31 20.27
C VAL A 9 4.31 2.13 21.09
N ALA A 10 4.14 1.74 22.35
CA ALA A 10 5.23 1.40 23.25
C ALA A 10 5.06 -0.03 23.76
N GLY A 11 6.01 -0.90 23.48
CA GLY A 11 6.15 -2.20 24.12
C GLY A 11 7.11 -2.07 25.30
N LEU A 12 6.68 -2.51 26.48
CA LEU A 12 7.47 -2.41 27.71
C LEU A 12 7.87 -3.82 28.16
N LYS A 13 9.16 -4.07 28.30
CA LYS A 13 9.68 -5.35 28.78
C LYS A 13 9.29 -5.58 30.25
N ASN A 14 8.96 -6.81 30.58
CA ASN A 14 8.56 -7.24 31.94
C ASN A 14 7.24 -6.65 32.46
N ILE A 15 6.48 -5.92 31.64
CA ILE A 15 5.13 -5.47 31.97
C ILE A 15 4.13 -6.36 31.23
N LEU A 16 3.14 -6.92 31.95
CA LEU A 16 2.14 -7.85 31.42
C LEU A 16 2.74 -9.01 30.60
N ASN A 17 3.87 -9.56 31.07
CA ASN A 17 4.65 -10.60 30.37
C ASN A 17 5.19 -10.17 29.00
N GLY A 18 5.43 -8.89 28.79
CA GLY A 18 6.06 -8.38 27.58
C GLY A 18 7.54 -8.78 27.48
N ASP A 19 7.96 -9.40 26.39
CA ASP A 19 9.34 -9.86 26.17
C ASP A 19 10.21 -8.79 25.52
N TYR A 20 9.61 -7.81 24.84
CA TYR A 20 10.32 -6.83 24.03
C TYR A 20 10.07 -5.40 24.50
N GLU A 21 11.14 -4.60 24.48
CA GLU A 21 11.09 -3.14 24.65
C GLU A 21 11.25 -2.48 23.29
N TYR A 22 10.20 -1.78 22.83
CA TYR A 22 10.25 -1.05 21.56
C TYR A 22 9.29 0.15 21.56
N TYR A 23 9.58 1.08 20.67
CA TYR A 23 8.73 2.22 20.39
C TYR A 23 8.48 2.29 18.89
N ARG A 24 7.23 2.51 18.50
CA ARG A 24 6.82 2.74 17.12
C ARG A 24 6.13 4.09 17.03
N LEU A 25 6.61 4.92 16.12
CA LEU A 25 5.96 6.17 15.73
C LEU A 25 5.53 6.06 14.27
N GLU A 26 4.27 6.33 13.99
CA GLU A 26 3.73 6.40 12.63
C GLU A 26 2.97 7.72 12.46
N LEU A 27 3.20 8.39 11.35
CA LEU A 27 2.51 9.60 10.93
C LEU A 27 1.76 9.30 9.65
N SER A 28 0.53 9.81 9.52
CA SER A 28 -0.24 9.73 8.28
C SER A 28 -0.91 11.06 7.98
N VAL A 29 -1.00 11.38 6.69
CA VAL A 29 -1.70 12.57 6.19
C VAL A 29 -2.59 12.12 5.04
N LYS A 30 -3.89 12.36 5.15
CA LYS A 30 -4.86 12.12 4.08
C LYS A 30 -5.45 13.45 3.64
N HIS A 31 -5.52 13.68 2.34
CA HIS A 31 -6.08 14.90 1.78
C HIS A 31 -6.72 14.63 0.42
N ASP A 32 -7.92 15.18 0.25
CA ASP A 32 -8.63 15.24 -1.02
C ASP A 32 -8.69 16.69 -1.50
N PHE A 33 -8.50 16.91 -2.80
CA PHE A 33 -8.54 18.24 -3.40
C PHE A 33 -9.00 18.21 -4.85
N ASP A 34 -9.80 19.21 -5.22
CA ASP A 34 -10.29 19.38 -6.58
C ASP A 34 -9.22 20.00 -7.49
N ILE A 35 -9.10 19.47 -8.71
CA ILE A 35 -8.25 19.99 -9.79
C ILE A 35 -9.13 20.32 -10.98
N ALA A 36 -9.86 21.44 -10.90
CA ALA A 36 -10.73 21.86 -12.01
C ALA A 36 -9.88 22.24 -13.26
N PRO A 37 -10.27 21.82 -14.48
CA PRO A 37 -11.43 21.00 -14.85
C PRO A 37 -11.14 19.48 -14.87
N LEU A 38 -9.98 19.01 -14.38
CA LEU A 38 -9.50 17.65 -14.54
C LEU A 38 -10.10 16.65 -13.54
N GLY A 39 -10.88 17.10 -12.55
CA GLY A 39 -11.50 16.24 -11.56
C GLY A 39 -10.98 16.50 -10.15
N TYR A 40 -10.71 15.44 -9.36
CA TYR A 40 -10.16 15.53 -8.00
C TYR A 40 -9.13 14.46 -7.74
N SER A 41 -8.28 14.72 -6.78
CA SER A 41 -7.25 13.77 -6.32
C SER A 41 -7.43 13.46 -4.85
N ASP A 42 -7.25 12.19 -4.51
CA ASP A 42 -7.09 11.69 -3.16
C ASP A 42 -5.64 11.28 -2.95
N ILE A 43 -5.02 11.78 -1.90
CA ILE A 43 -3.66 11.41 -1.52
C ILE A 43 -3.60 10.99 -0.06
N MET A 44 -2.92 9.87 0.19
CA MET A 44 -2.53 9.45 1.52
C MET A 44 -1.02 9.26 1.56
N LEU A 45 -0.39 9.94 2.51
CA LEU A 45 1.01 9.77 2.85
C LEU A 45 1.09 9.10 4.20
N SER A 46 1.92 8.10 4.36
CA SER A 46 2.22 7.52 5.66
C SER A 46 3.71 7.28 5.79
N GLY A 47 4.22 7.33 7.02
CA GLY A 47 5.60 7.03 7.29
C GLY A 47 5.84 6.83 8.77
N GLY A 48 6.83 6.02 9.11
CA GLY A 48 7.09 5.74 10.51
C GLY A 48 8.42 5.06 10.75
N LYS A 49 8.72 4.90 12.02
CA LYS A 49 9.94 4.27 12.49
C LYS A 49 9.69 3.41 13.73
N ILE A 50 10.33 2.25 13.74
CA ILE A 50 10.39 1.36 14.89
C ILE A 50 11.79 1.45 15.50
N PHE A 51 11.84 1.72 16.78
CA PHE A 51 13.09 1.79 17.56
C PHE A 51 13.31 0.45 18.26
N ASN A 52 14.58 0.15 18.55
CA ASN A 52 15.05 -1.07 19.19
C ASN A 52 14.97 -2.33 18.30
N LYS A 53 15.35 -3.48 18.85
CA LYS A 53 15.31 -4.78 18.17
C LYS A 53 13.98 -5.46 18.45
N VAL A 54 13.30 -5.87 17.40
CA VAL A 54 11.99 -6.53 17.48
C VAL A 54 11.94 -7.76 16.58
N PRO A 55 11.15 -8.80 16.92
CA PRO A 55 10.86 -9.90 16.01
C PRO A 55 10.02 -9.42 14.83
N TYR A 56 10.05 -10.18 13.71
CA TYR A 56 9.40 -9.75 12.47
C TYR A 56 7.90 -9.41 12.59
N PRO A 57 7.08 -10.05 13.45
CA PRO A 57 5.67 -9.68 13.57
C PRO A 57 5.43 -8.28 14.17
N LEU A 58 6.44 -7.70 14.83
CA LEU A 58 6.37 -6.34 15.37
C LEU A 58 6.95 -5.28 14.41
N LEU A 59 7.56 -5.70 13.29
CA LEU A 59 7.96 -4.79 12.23
C LEU A 59 6.75 -4.23 11.49
N LYS A 60 6.94 -3.17 10.70
CA LYS A 60 5.93 -2.76 9.73
C LYS A 60 5.93 -3.76 8.59
N LEU A 61 4.90 -4.58 8.56
CA LEU A 61 4.56 -5.44 7.44
C LEU A 61 3.66 -4.63 6.50
N HIS A 62 4.10 -4.47 5.24
CA HIS A 62 3.37 -3.64 4.29
C HIS A 62 2.15 -4.38 3.76
N GLU A 63 1.05 -3.65 3.61
CA GLU A 63 -0.25 -4.20 3.30
C GLU A 63 -0.33 -4.57 1.80
N GLY A 64 -0.22 -5.87 1.50
CA GLY A 64 -0.54 -6.45 0.20
C GLY A 64 -2.03 -6.81 0.12
N ASN A 65 -2.61 -6.72 -1.06
CA ASN A 65 -4.00 -7.09 -1.30
C ASN A 65 -4.07 -8.35 -2.20
N ALA A 66 -4.25 -9.50 -1.60
CA ALA A 66 -4.43 -10.75 -2.32
C ALA A 66 -5.90 -11.02 -2.71
N THR A 67 -6.78 -10.02 -2.62
CA THR A 67 -8.19 -10.13 -2.99
C THR A 67 -8.48 -9.44 -4.31
N TYR A 68 -9.59 -9.81 -4.96
CA TYR A 68 -10.07 -9.10 -6.15
C TYR A 68 -10.76 -7.76 -5.82
N PHE A 69 -11.01 -7.46 -4.54
CA PHE A 69 -11.59 -6.18 -4.15
C PHE A 69 -10.49 -5.12 -4.03
N TYR A 70 -10.74 -3.98 -4.66
CA TYR A 70 -9.81 -2.86 -4.61
C TYR A 70 -9.76 -2.24 -3.22
N ASP A 71 -8.55 -2.08 -2.70
CA ASP A 71 -8.27 -1.30 -1.50
C ASP A 71 -7.35 -0.12 -1.87
N PRO A 72 -7.78 1.14 -1.65
CA PRO A 72 -6.97 2.32 -1.97
C PRO A 72 -5.68 2.40 -1.16
N TYR A 73 -5.61 1.75 0.01
CA TYR A 73 -4.50 1.84 0.95
C TYR A 73 -3.65 0.57 1.05
N ALA A 74 -3.93 -0.43 0.24
CA ALA A 74 -3.11 -1.64 0.10
C ALA A 74 -2.52 -1.76 -1.32
N PHE A 75 -1.38 -2.43 -1.44
CA PHE A 75 -0.72 -2.68 -2.72
C PHE A 75 -1.37 -3.87 -3.42
N SER A 76 -1.84 -3.68 -4.64
CA SER A 76 -2.66 -4.66 -5.36
C SER A 76 -1.87 -5.84 -5.95
N CYS A 77 -0.56 -5.64 -6.22
CA CYS A 77 0.32 -6.68 -6.76
C CYS A 77 1.38 -7.14 -5.74
N MET A 78 1.25 -6.74 -4.47
CA MET A 78 2.15 -7.15 -3.39
C MET A 78 1.57 -8.35 -2.66
N ASN A 79 2.37 -9.39 -2.46
CA ASN A 79 1.98 -10.54 -1.66
C ASN A 79 1.90 -10.18 -0.17
N PHE A 80 1.08 -10.91 0.60
CA PHE A 80 1.09 -10.79 2.05
C PHE A 80 2.48 -11.10 2.61
N TYR A 81 2.93 -10.26 3.55
CA TYR A 81 4.24 -10.40 4.21
C TYR A 81 5.45 -10.36 3.27
N GLU A 82 5.31 -9.83 2.05
CA GLU A 82 6.42 -9.75 1.10
C GLU A 82 7.53 -8.81 1.60
N PHE A 83 7.15 -7.68 2.19
CA PHE A 83 8.10 -6.68 2.67
C PHE A 83 7.89 -6.30 4.13
N ALA A 84 9.02 -6.19 4.85
CA ALA A 84 9.08 -5.67 6.20
C ALA A 84 10.06 -4.50 6.28
N SER A 85 9.75 -3.52 7.14
CA SER A 85 10.59 -2.33 7.36
C SER A 85 10.57 -1.90 8.82
N ASP A 86 11.66 -1.30 9.29
CA ASP A 86 11.71 -0.58 10.57
C ASP A 86 11.74 0.95 10.40
N LEU A 87 11.97 1.43 9.18
CA LEU A 87 11.76 2.80 8.75
C LEU A 87 11.11 2.77 7.38
N TRP A 88 9.99 3.50 7.19
CA TRP A 88 9.22 3.47 5.93
C TRP A 88 8.57 4.81 5.63
N GLY A 89 8.22 4.96 4.35
CA GLY A 89 7.34 5.98 3.83
C GLY A 89 6.54 5.41 2.68
N ALA A 90 5.24 5.66 2.66
CA ALA A 90 4.34 5.19 1.61
C ALA A 90 3.47 6.35 1.09
N VAL A 91 3.15 6.27 -0.19
CA VAL A 91 2.27 7.20 -0.91
C VAL A 91 1.22 6.39 -1.62
N PHE A 92 -0.03 6.75 -1.42
CA PHE A 92 -1.19 6.26 -2.16
C PHE A 92 -1.87 7.46 -2.79
N TRP A 93 -1.94 7.48 -4.11
CA TRP A 93 -2.53 8.58 -4.85
C TRP A 93 -3.51 8.06 -5.89
N GLU A 94 -4.72 8.63 -5.88
CA GLU A 94 -5.74 8.40 -6.88
C GLU A 94 -6.17 9.72 -7.50
N HIS A 95 -6.40 9.71 -8.81
CA HIS A 95 -6.96 10.84 -9.53
C HIS A 95 -8.20 10.43 -10.30
N HIS A 96 -9.32 11.05 -9.97
CA HIS A 96 -10.62 10.82 -10.60
C HIS A 96 -10.90 11.92 -11.62
N PHE A 97 -10.84 11.59 -12.89
CA PHE A 97 -11.00 12.56 -14.00
C PHE A 97 -12.45 13.00 -14.23
N ARG A 98 -13.43 12.46 -13.53
CA ARG A 98 -14.86 12.78 -13.66
C ARG A 98 -15.38 12.68 -15.11
N GLY A 99 -14.77 11.86 -15.96
CA GLY A 99 -15.14 11.66 -17.36
C GLY A 99 -14.53 12.68 -18.31
N PHE A 100 -13.42 13.32 -17.95
CA PHE A 100 -12.74 14.33 -18.79
C PHE A 100 -12.36 13.82 -20.18
N PHE A 101 -11.95 12.56 -20.31
CA PHE A 101 -11.61 11.91 -21.57
C PHE A 101 -12.80 11.13 -22.15
N LEU A 102 -13.41 10.21 -21.38
CA LEU A 102 -14.43 9.29 -21.85
C LEU A 102 -15.74 9.99 -22.22
N SER A 103 -16.08 11.12 -21.61
CA SER A 103 -17.28 11.88 -21.98
C SER A 103 -17.20 12.53 -23.37
N LYS A 104 -16.04 12.56 -24.02
CA LYS A 104 -15.85 13.00 -25.40
C LYS A 104 -16.28 11.92 -26.41
N ILE A 105 -16.35 10.66 -25.96
CA ILE A 105 -16.78 9.53 -26.79
C ILE A 105 -18.29 9.35 -26.65
N PRO A 106 -19.11 9.45 -27.71
CA PRO A 106 -20.58 9.47 -27.61
C PRO A 106 -21.18 8.29 -26.81
N LEU A 107 -20.66 7.08 -27.02
CA LEU A 107 -21.12 5.88 -26.29
C LEU A 107 -20.77 5.96 -24.80
N MET A 108 -19.53 6.31 -24.46
CA MET A 108 -19.04 6.40 -23.07
C MET A 108 -19.75 7.54 -22.31
N LYS A 109 -20.05 8.64 -22.99
CA LYS A 109 -20.86 9.73 -22.45
C LYS A 109 -22.27 9.26 -22.05
N ARG A 110 -22.91 8.39 -22.84
CA ARG A 110 -24.22 7.81 -22.51
C ARG A 110 -24.15 6.89 -21.28
N LEU A 111 -23.08 6.11 -21.18
CA LEU A 111 -22.82 5.19 -20.07
C LEU A 111 -22.38 5.91 -18.80
N LYS A 112 -21.97 7.19 -18.90
CA LYS A 112 -21.44 8.02 -17.81
C LYS A 112 -20.20 7.39 -17.14
N TRP A 113 -19.42 6.65 -17.88
CA TRP A 113 -18.18 6.08 -17.39
C TRP A 113 -17.15 7.17 -17.12
N ARG A 114 -16.32 6.97 -16.10
CA ARG A 114 -15.32 7.93 -15.65
C ARG A 114 -13.99 7.22 -15.46
N GLU A 115 -12.91 7.93 -15.75
CA GLU A 115 -11.54 7.42 -15.64
C GLU A 115 -10.98 7.70 -14.25
N VAL A 116 -10.15 6.77 -13.80
CA VAL A 116 -9.33 6.91 -12.59
C VAL A 116 -7.90 6.52 -12.92
N ALA A 117 -6.94 7.24 -12.39
CA ALA A 117 -5.53 6.86 -12.39
C ALA A 117 -5.06 6.67 -10.96
N THR A 118 -4.22 5.66 -10.74
CA THR A 118 -3.72 5.30 -9.42
C THR A 118 -2.21 5.15 -9.46
N VAL A 119 -1.51 5.67 -8.45
CA VAL A 119 -0.08 5.42 -8.20
C VAL A 119 0.10 5.12 -6.72
N LYS A 120 0.76 3.99 -6.44
CA LYS A 120 1.12 3.58 -5.08
C LYS A 120 2.62 3.38 -5.02
N ALA A 121 3.26 3.94 -4.01
CA ALA A 121 4.70 3.82 -3.84
C ALA A 121 5.06 3.58 -2.38
N LEU A 122 6.06 2.72 -2.16
CA LEU A 122 6.62 2.40 -0.87
C LEU A 122 8.13 2.55 -0.93
N TRP A 123 8.68 3.26 0.02
CA TRP A 123 10.09 3.25 0.35
C TRP A 123 10.26 2.73 1.76
N GLY A 124 11.26 1.88 1.99
CA GLY A 124 11.52 1.33 3.31
C GLY A 124 12.97 0.91 3.46
N THR A 125 13.40 0.81 4.68
CA THR A 125 14.70 0.25 5.05
C THR A 125 14.55 -0.69 6.24
N LEU A 126 15.54 -1.54 6.43
CA LEU A 126 15.58 -2.46 7.55
C LEU A 126 17.00 -2.47 8.12
N SER A 127 17.12 -2.06 9.37
CA SER A 127 18.40 -2.08 10.07
C SER A 127 18.90 -3.52 10.28
N ASN A 128 20.23 -3.72 10.32
CA ASN A 128 20.82 -5.05 10.49
C ASN A 128 20.31 -5.79 11.74
N LYS A 129 20.00 -5.06 12.81
CA LYS A 129 19.46 -5.63 14.07
C LYS A 129 18.07 -6.26 13.90
N ASN A 130 17.28 -5.79 12.91
CA ASN A 130 15.93 -6.21 12.62
C ASN A 130 15.84 -7.03 11.32
N ASN A 131 16.96 -7.27 10.63
CA ASN A 131 16.99 -8.00 9.37
C ASN A 131 16.99 -9.51 9.61
N GLY A 132 15.82 -10.11 9.55
CA GLY A 132 15.60 -11.55 9.71
C GLY A 132 16.11 -12.43 8.55
N SER A 133 16.63 -11.83 7.47
CA SER A 133 17.26 -12.56 6.35
C SER A 133 18.72 -12.89 6.62
N LEU A 134 19.34 -12.39 7.69
CA LEU A 134 20.74 -12.66 8.02
C LEU A 134 20.90 -14.09 8.56
N LEU A 135 21.95 -14.79 8.11
CA LEU A 135 22.21 -16.22 8.41
C LEU A 135 22.36 -16.54 9.91
N ASN A 136 22.85 -15.59 10.70
CA ASN A 136 23.12 -15.75 12.14
C ASN A 136 22.00 -15.17 13.02
N THR A 137 20.79 -15.10 12.49
CA THR A 137 19.63 -14.56 13.23
C THR A 137 18.95 -15.69 14.02
N ASP A 138 18.64 -15.45 15.30
CA ASP A 138 17.87 -16.35 16.12
C ASP A 138 16.52 -16.69 15.45
N ALA A 139 16.02 -17.92 15.67
CA ALA A 139 14.84 -18.44 15.00
C ALA A 139 13.60 -17.49 15.10
N ILE A 140 13.43 -16.83 16.25
CA ILE A 140 12.32 -15.91 16.51
C ILE A 140 12.37 -14.61 15.69
N PHE A 141 13.55 -14.24 15.20
CA PHE A 141 13.77 -13.06 14.36
C PHE A 141 13.88 -13.41 12.88
N ARG A 142 13.95 -14.70 12.54
CA ARG A 142 14.09 -15.16 11.15
C ARG A 142 12.82 -14.86 10.37
N PHE A 143 13.01 -14.34 9.17
CA PHE A 143 11.89 -14.09 8.27
C PHE A 143 11.29 -15.39 7.72
N PRO A 144 9.97 -15.45 7.56
CA PRO A 144 9.32 -16.46 6.74
C PRO A 144 9.86 -16.44 5.31
N GLU A 145 9.67 -17.56 4.62
CA GLU A 145 10.00 -17.67 3.20
C GLU A 145 9.26 -16.61 2.38
N GLY A 146 9.96 -15.97 1.45
CA GLY A 146 9.42 -14.90 0.61
C GLY A 146 9.43 -13.50 1.23
N MET A 147 9.59 -13.35 2.55
CA MET A 147 9.71 -12.05 3.21
C MET A 147 11.10 -11.45 3.02
N SER A 148 11.15 -10.16 2.71
CA SER A 148 12.42 -9.44 2.53
C SER A 148 12.32 -7.97 2.97
N SER A 149 13.46 -7.26 2.98
CA SER A 149 13.47 -5.80 3.09
C SER A 149 13.18 -5.15 1.74
N VAL A 150 12.67 -3.92 1.77
CA VAL A 150 12.52 -3.09 0.57
C VAL A 150 13.89 -2.58 0.15
N SER A 151 14.53 -3.22 -0.83
CA SER A 151 15.89 -2.87 -1.27
C SER A 151 15.96 -1.63 -2.18
N LYS A 152 14.86 -1.27 -2.79
CA LYS A 152 14.62 -0.07 -3.64
C LYS A 152 13.13 0.25 -3.62
N PRO A 153 12.71 1.46 -4.01
CA PRO A 153 11.30 1.81 -3.97
C PRO A 153 10.41 0.80 -4.69
N TYR A 154 9.35 0.36 -4.02
CA TYR A 154 8.29 -0.43 -4.61
C TYR A 154 7.26 0.52 -5.23
N VAL A 155 6.84 0.28 -6.45
CA VAL A 155 5.91 1.17 -7.17
C VAL A 155 4.91 0.33 -7.95
N GLU A 156 3.63 0.70 -7.81
CA GLU A 156 2.52 0.26 -8.66
C GLU A 156 1.88 1.47 -9.33
N ALA A 157 1.37 1.29 -10.54
CA ALA A 157 0.52 2.25 -11.21
C ALA A 157 -0.64 1.54 -11.89
N GLY A 158 -1.80 2.19 -11.93
CA GLY A 158 -2.99 1.62 -12.48
C GLY A 158 -3.88 2.63 -13.16
N VAL A 159 -4.80 2.11 -13.97
CA VAL A 159 -5.91 2.86 -14.53
C VAL A 159 -7.20 2.10 -14.27
N GLY A 160 -8.27 2.85 -14.01
CA GLY A 160 -9.56 2.29 -13.72
C GLY A 160 -10.69 2.98 -14.47
N ILE A 161 -11.81 2.29 -14.54
CA ILE A 161 -13.07 2.83 -15.01
C ILE A 161 -14.07 2.69 -13.89
N GLU A 162 -14.64 3.82 -13.45
CA GLU A 162 -15.69 3.87 -12.44
C GLU A 162 -17.06 4.21 -13.04
N ASN A 163 -18.09 4.07 -12.21
CA ASN A 163 -19.48 4.34 -12.59
C ASN A 163 -20.04 3.35 -13.65
N ILE A 164 -19.47 2.15 -13.75
CA ILE A 164 -20.01 1.05 -14.54
C ILE A 164 -21.32 0.62 -13.87
N PHE A 165 -22.42 0.63 -14.62
CA PHE A 165 -23.78 0.41 -14.07
C PHE A 165 -24.12 1.28 -12.85
N ARG A 166 -23.44 2.42 -12.66
CA ARG A 166 -23.56 3.40 -11.55
C ARG A 166 -22.94 3.00 -10.22
N PHE A 167 -22.41 1.79 -10.07
CA PHE A 167 -21.88 1.32 -8.76
C PHE A 167 -20.63 0.45 -8.85
N ILE A 168 -20.19 0.06 -10.04
CA ILE A 168 -19.01 -0.78 -10.19
C ILE A 168 -17.82 0.06 -10.66
N ARG A 169 -16.67 -0.20 -10.09
CA ARG A 169 -15.36 0.24 -10.57
C ARG A 169 -14.49 -0.99 -10.85
N VAL A 170 -13.71 -0.92 -11.92
CA VAL A 170 -12.72 -1.92 -12.32
C VAL A 170 -11.38 -1.23 -12.53
N ASP A 171 -10.34 -1.73 -11.91
CA ASP A 171 -8.98 -1.23 -11.98
C ASP A 171 -8.05 -2.27 -12.57
N ALA A 172 -7.19 -1.85 -13.47
CA ALA A 172 -6.05 -2.61 -13.98
C ALA A 172 -4.77 -1.98 -13.42
N ILE A 173 -4.00 -2.74 -12.66
CA ILE A 173 -2.85 -2.27 -11.90
C ILE A 173 -1.62 -3.07 -12.29
N TRP A 174 -0.52 -2.38 -12.50
CA TRP A 174 0.78 -2.95 -12.87
C TRP A 174 1.82 -2.68 -11.80
N ARG A 175 2.52 -3.73 -11.43
CA ARG A 175 3.75 -3.63 -10.62
C ARG A 175 4.89 -3.17 -11.49
N LEU A 176 5.49 -2.04 -11.17
CA LEU A 176 6.53 -1.39 -11.99
C LEU A 176 7.95 -1.76 -11.54
N THR A 177 8.12 -2.05 -10.26
CA THR A 177 9.41 -2.39 -9.65
C THR A 177 9.33 -3.74 -8.95
N HIS A 178 10.48 -4.32 -8.58
CA HIS A 178 10.56 -5.61 -7.91
C HIS A 178 9.85 -6.75 -8.68
N ARG A 179 9.93 -6.70 -10.00
CA ARG A 179 9.39 -7.73 -10.90
C ARG A 179 10.27 -8.99 -10.86
N GLY A 180 9.66 -10.14 -11.10
CA GLY A 180 10.32 -11.44 -11.15
C GLY A 180 10.19 -12.24 -9.86
N ASP A 181 10.37 -13.54 -9.98
CA ASP A 181 10.24 -14.49 -8.88
C ASP A 181 11.26 -14.21 -7.78
N ARG A 182 10.82 -14.32 -6.54
CA ARG A 182 11.63 -14.13 -5.36
C ARG A 182 11.55 -15.36 -4.47
N SER A 183 12.69 -15.96 -4.19
CA SER A 183 12.89 -16.93 -3.12
C SER A 183 11.66 -17.81 -2.81
N GLY A 184 11.11 -18.51 -3.82
CA GLY A 184 10.00 -19.43 -3.64
C GLY A 184 8.59 -18.82 -3.64
N GLN A 185 8.43 -17.51 -3.84
CA GLN A 185 7.12 -16.88 -4.07
C GLN A 185 6.97 -16.41 -5.50
N ASP A 186 5.87 -16.80 -6.11
CA ASP A 186 5.41 -16.24 -7.38
C ASP A 186 4.98 -14.78 -7.17
N VAL A 187 5.37 -13.89 -8.07
CA VAL A 187 5.15 -12.45 -7.96
C VAL A 187 4.18 -11.99 -9.03
N ASP A 188 3.03 -11.51 -8.59
CA ASP A 188 2.07 -10.90 -9.48
C ASP A 188 2.58 -9.54 -10.00
N ASN A 189 2.74 -9.43 -11.33
CA ASN A 189 3.12 -8.19 -11.99
C ASN A 189 1.94 -7.38 -12.51
N PHE A 190 0.74 -7.96 -12.44
CA PHE A 190 -0.50 -7.37 -12.92
C PHE A 190 -1.68 -7.87 -12.08
N ALA A 191 -2.57 -6.96 -11.71
CA ALA A 191 -3.79 -7.27 -10.98
C ALA A 191 -5.01 -6.59 -11.61
N ILE A 192 -6.16 -7.25 -11.54
CA ILE A 192 -7.45 -6.64 -11.82
C ILE A 192 -8.24 -6.63 -10.52
N ASN A 193 -8.63 -5.45 -10.08
CA ASN A 193 -9.41 -5.27 -8.88
C ASN A 193 -10.78 -4.65 -9.19
N PHE A 194 -11.75 -4.95 -8.33
CA PHE A 194 -13.12 -4.46 -8.41
C PHE A 194 -13.46 -3.69 -7.14
N SER A 195 -14.25 -2.63 -7.26
CA SER A 195 -14.89 -2.01 -6.09
C SER A 195 -16.34 -1.66 -6.36
N LEU A 196 -17.13 -1.64 -5.28
CA LEU A 196 -18.53 -1.26 -5.31
C LEU A 196 -18.69 0.09 -4.62
N HIS A 197 -19.16 1.09 -5.36
CA HIS A 197 -19.47 2.42 -4.87
C HIS A 197 -21.00 2.61 -4.86
N LEU A 198 -21.63 2.29 -3.75
CA LEU A 198 -23.07 2.49 -3.58
C LEU A 198 -23.30 3.93 -3.10
N ASN A 199 -23.59 4.84 -4.02
CA ASN A 199 -24.06 6.19 -3.69
C ASN A 199 -25.58 6.14 -3.48
N PHE A 200 -26.00 6.15 -2.23
CA PHE A 200 -27.41 6.28 -1.86
C PHE A 200 -27.82 7.76 -1.82
#